data_0211276e986fdedf1dca5ed5d4e40599
#
_entry.id   0211276e986fdedf1dca5ed5d4e40599
#
_cell.length_a   1.000
_cell.length_b   1.000
_cell.length_c   1.000
_cell.angle_alpha   90.00
_cell.angle_beta   90.00
_cell.angle_gamma   90.00
#
_symmetry.space_group_name_H-M   'P 1'
#
loop_
_entity.id
_entity.type
_entity.pdbx_description
1 polymer ?
#
loop_
_entity_poly.entity_id
_entity_poly.type
_entity_poly.pdbx_seq_one_letter_code
_entity_poly.pdbx_strand_id
1 'polypeptide(L)'
;MPQAKKKGEIVAGFLAPHPPHLVYGENPPQNEPHSQCGWEQLRWAYERARRSIEDLKPDVLLVHSPHWITQQGHHFLGVQHLSGKSVDPIFPNIFRYTFELEVDVELAEACCAEGAKRGLYTKMMRNPNFRVDYGTITTLHMIRPQWDIPVVGLSANNSPYYLSTQEGLEEMDTLGKATRKAIEKTGRRAVVLASNTLCHWHFHEEPAIPEDMSQEHPESLPGYQWDMRIIELLRQGKTKDVFRLLPQFIDEAFAE
;
A
#
# COMPACT_ATOMS: atom_id res chain seq x y z
N MET A 1 -23.83 -11.54 -31.49
CA MET A 1 -23.31 -12.38 -30.40
C MET A 1 -22.64 -11.44 -29.37
N PRO A 2 -22.96 -11.51 -28.11
CA PRO A 2 -22.25 -10.70 -27.13
C PRO A 2 -20.78 -11.16 -27.15
N GLN A 3 -19.86 -10.22 -27.35
CA GLN A 3 -18.43 -10.47 -27.20
C GLN A 3 -18.18 -11.04 -25.80
N ALA A 4 -17.45 -12.15 -25.71
CA ALA A 4 -17.04 -12.69 -24.42
C ALA A 4 -16.28 -11.59 -23.64
N LYS A 5 -16.77 -11.23 -22.46
CA LYS A 5 -16.13 -10.22 -21.61
C LYS A 5 -14.68 -10.66 -21.37
N LYS A 6 -13.71 -9.83 -21.71
CA LYS A 6 -12.28 -10.14 -21.49
C LYS A 6 -12.08 -10.44 -20.00
N LYS A 7 -11.39 -11.53 -19.69
CA LYS A 7 -11.04 -11.87 -18.30
C LYS A 7 -10.03 -10.84 -17.80
N GLY A 8 -10.28 -10.27 -16.62
CA GLY A 8 -9.35 -9.35 -15.98
C GLY A 8 -8.12 -10.05 -15.40
N GLU A 9 -7.09 -9.28 -15.12
CA GLU A 9 -5.80 -9.79 -14.66
C GLU A 9 -5.12 -8.78 -13.70
N ILE A 10 -4.33 -9.29 -12.75
CA ILE A 10 -3.37 -8.50 -12.00
C ILE A 10 -2.09 -8.47 -12.84
N VAL A 11 -1.71 -7.28 -13.31
CA VAL A 11 -0.56 -7.11 -14.21
C VAL A 11 0.74 -6.82 -13.46
N ALA A 12 0.67 -6.28 -12.25
CA ALA A 12 1.81 -6.09 -11.36
C ALA A 12 1.35 -5.90 -9.91
N GLY A 13 2.30 -6.06 -8.99
CA GLY A 13 2.19 -5.66 -7.58
C GLY A 13 3.44 -4.88 -7.17
N PHE A 14 3.24 -3.85 -6.35
CA PHE A 14 4.32 -3.04 -5.80
C PHE A 14 4.21 -2.97 -4.27
N LEU A 15 5.33 -3.14 -3.58
CA LEU A 15 5.51 -2.62 -2.24
C LEU A 15 5.81 -1.13 -2.38
N ALA A 16 5.00 -0.30 -1.77
CA ALA A 16 4.98 1.14 -1.99
C ALA A 16 4.98 1.90 -0.66
N PRO A 17 6.14 2.01 0.01
CA PRO A 17 6.25 2.71 1.30
C PRO A 17 5.76 4.16 1.18
N HIS A 18 5.13 4.66 2.24
CA HIS A 18 4.49 5.97 2.26
C HIS A 18 5.03 6.93 3.32
N PRO A 19 6.36 7.07 3.53
CA PRO A 19 6.83 8.08 4.47
C PRO A 19 6.29 9.46 4.06
N PRO A 20 5.74 10.25 4.98
CA PRO A 20 5.20 11.57 4.66
C PRO A 20 6.23 12.49 3.99
N HIS A 21 7.50 12.31 4.32
CA HIS A 21 8.65 13.03 3.76
C HIS A 21 8.81 12.91 2.24
N LEU A 22 8.28 11.84 1.63
CA LEU A 22 8.33 11.68 0.17
C LEU A 22 7.60 12.79 -0.57
N VAL A 23 6.46 13.22 -0.05
CA VAL A 23 5.67 14.32 -0.63
C VAL A 23 6.36 15.65 -0.38
N TYR A 24 7.05 15.81 0.74
CA TYR A 24 7.88 16.97 1.03
C TYR A 24 9.04 17.15 0.08
N GLY A 25 9.45 16.09 -0.57
CA GLY A 25 10.59 16.15 -1.44
C GLY A 25 10.39 16.95 -2.71
N GLU A 26 9.15 17.25 -3.04
CA GLU A 26 8.84 18.23 -4.07
C GLU A 26 9.08 19.66 -3.57
N ASN A 27 9.09 19.84 -2.25
CA ASN A 27 9.39 21.10 -1.57
C ASN A 27 9.96 20.80 -0.17
N PRO A 28 11.19 20.25 -0.08
CA PRO A 28 11.73 19.79 1.20
C PRO A 28 11.89 20.96 2.16
N PRO A 29 11.55 20.79 3.44
CA PRO A 29 11.92 21.74 4.45
C PRO A 29 13.45 21.87 4.45
N GLN A 30 13.94 23.09 4.46
CA GLN A 30 15.39 23.38 4.36
C GLN A 30 16.23 22.86 5.56
N ASN A 31 15.56 22.27 6.55
CA ASN A 31 16.14 21.85 7.82
C ASN A 31 16.26 20.33 8.00
N GLU A 32 15.99 19.52 6.97
CA GLU A 32 16.20 18.07 7.02
C GLU A 32 17.28 17.59 6.02
N PRO A 33 18.52 18.09 6.07
CA PRO A 33 19.55 17.65 5.13
C PRO A 33 19.99 16.20 5.36
N HIS A 34 19.71 15.62 6.52
CA HIS A 34 20.27 14.34 6.95
C HIS A 34 19.53 13.12 6.40
N SER A 35 18.24 13.24 6.15
CA SER A 35 17.41 12.13 5.64
C SER A 35 17.28 12.12 4.11
N GLN A 36 17.88 13.06 3.41
CA GLN A 36 17.65 13.26 1.96
C GLN A 36 18.14 12.10 1.10
N CYS A 37 19.27 11.49 1.40
CA CYS A 37 19.84 10.45 0.54
C CYS A 37 18.95 9.20 0.46
N GLY A 38 18.40 8.73 1.56
CA GLY A 38 17.46 7.60 1.57
C GLY A 38 16.15 7.94 0.86
N TRP A 39 15.62 9.13 1.08
CA TRP A 39 14.38 9.60 0.45
C TRP A 39 14.55 9.79 -1.06
N GLU A 40 15.68 10.24 -1.55
CA GLU A 40 15.97 10.35 -2.99
C GLU A 40 15.98 9.00 -3.67
N GLN A 41 16.62 7.99 -3.09
CA GLN A 41 16.62 6.64 -3.64
C GLN A 41 15.20 6.07 -3.74
N LEU A 42 14.37 6.30 -2.73
CA LEU A 42 12.98 5.88 -2.75
C LEU A 42 12.15 6.65 -3.79
N ARG A 43 12.40 7.96 -3.98
CA ARG A 43 11.78 8.75 -5.06
C ARG A 43 12.15 8.21 -6.44
N TRP A 44 13.41 7.90 -6.67
CA TRP A 44 13.85 7.28 -7.93
C TRP A 44 13.23 5.90 -8.14
N ALA A 45 13.02 5.15 -7.05
CA ALA A 45 12.29 3.90 -7.14
C ALA A 45 10.82 4.12 -7.57
N TYR A 46 10.16 5.13 -7.03
CA TYR A 46 8.82 5.53 -7.45
C TYR A 46 8.78 6.01 -8.91
N GLU A 47 9.78 6.76 -9.35
CA GLU A 47 9.86 7.16 -10.77
C GLU A 47 9.99 5.94 -11.70
N ARG A 48 10.79 4.96 -11.33
CA ARG A 48 10.85 3.69 -12.09
C ARG A 48 9.51 2.95 -12.08
N ALA A 49 8.82 2.94 -10.95
CA ALA A 49 7.49 2.33 -10.83
C ALA A 49 6.46 3.07 -11.70
N ARG A 50 6.49 4.41 -11.76
CA ARG A 50 5.65 5.22 -12.67
C ARG A 50 5.82 4.79 -14.12
N ARG A 51 7.06 4.66 -14.60
CA ARG A 51 7.35 4.20 -15.97
C ARG A 51 6.79 2.81 -16.22
N SER A 52 6.96 1.90 -15.26
CA SER A 52 6.38 0.55 -15.35
C SER A 52 4.85 0.59 -15.46
N ILE A 53 4.18 1.47 -14.72
CA ILE A 53 2.72 1.65 -14.79
C ILE A 53 2.29 2.22 -16.14
N GLU A 54 3.03 3.18 -16.68
CA GLU A 54 2.79 3.72 -18.03
C GLU A 54 2.87 2.64 -19.10
N ASP A 55 3.85 1.75 -19.01
CA ASP A 55 4.01 0.63 -19.95
C ASP A 55 2.92 -0.43 -19.77
N LEU A 56 2.55 -0.74 -18.54
CA LEU A 56 1.52 -1.73 -18.20
C LEU A 56 0.10 -1.29 -18.57
N LYS A 57 -0.17 0.02 -18.60
CA LYS A 57 -1.47 0.62 -18.92
C LYS A 57 -2.61 -0.05 -18.15
N PRO A 58 -2.61 -0.01 -16.81
CA PRO A 58 -3.68 -0.58 -16.02
C PRO A 58 -4.97 0.23 -16.15
N ASP A 59 -6.11 -0.44 -15.98
CA ASP A 59 -7.41 0.20 -15.90
C ASP A 59 -7.71 0.74 -14.49
N VAL A 60 -7.01 0.19 -13.47
CA VAL A 60 -7.28 0.49 -12.06
C VAL A 60 -6.04 0.25 -11.19
N LEU A 61 -5.88 1.10 -10.17
CA LEU A 61 -4.93 0.90 -9.08
C LEU A 61 -5.69 0.43 -7.84
N LEU A 62 -5.35 -0.74 -7.31
CA LEU A 62 -5.90 -1.23 -6.06
C LEU A 62 -4.88 -0.96 -4.96
N VAL A 63 -5.25 -0.18 -3.94
CA VAL A 63 -4.35 0.20 -2.86
C VAL A 63 -4.87 -0.28 -1.51
N HIS A 64 -3.98 -0.96 -0.78
CA HIS A 64 -4.18 -1.34 0.62
C HIS A 64 -3.21 -0.53 1.48
N SER A 65 -3.74 0.14 2.50
CA SER A 65 -2.95 0.94 3.44
C SER A 65 -3.26 0.53 4.88
N PRO A 66 -2.25 0.38 5.74
CA PRO A 66 -2.43 0.09 7.15
C PRO A 66 -3.01 1.27 7.94
N HIS A 67 -3.04 2.47 7.36
CA HIS A 67 -3.54 3.68 8.04
C HIS A 67 -5.05 3.92 7.92
N TRP A 68 -5.72 3.22 7.03
CA TRP A 68 -7.18 3.13 7.06
C TRP A 68 -7.59 1.89 7.87
N ILE A 69 -7.55 2.01 9.19
CA ILE A 69 -7.88 0.91 10.10
C ILE A 69 -9.39 0.88 10.37
N THR A 70 -10.00 -0.28 10.20
CA THR A 70 -11.39 -0.55 10.57
C THR A 70 -11.45 -1.47 11.77
N GLN A 71 -12.44 -1.25 12.64
CA GLN A 71 -12.61 -2.07 13.85
C GLN A 71 -12.98 -3.52 13.52
N GLN A 72 -13.71 -3.73 12.44
CA GLN A 72 -14.13 -5.05 12.00
C GLN A 72 -14.10 -5.13 10.48
N GLY A 73 -13.40 -6.13 9.98
CA GLY A 73 -13.37 -6.52 8.59
C GLY A 73 -12.74 -5.50 7.65
N HIS A 74 -12.95 -5.71 6.38
CA HIS A 74 -12.34 -4.94 5.31
C HIS A 74 -13.36 -4.04 4.63
N HIS A 75 -13.06 -2.74 4.57
CA HIS A 75 -13.91 -1.77 3.91
C HIS A 75 -13.30 -1.35 2.58
N PHE A 76 -14.15 -1.12 1.60
CA PHE A 76 -13.76 -0.65 0.28
C PHE A 76 -14.35 0.74 0.03
N LEU A 77 -13.60 1.64 -0.62
CA LEU A 77 -14.15 2.93 -1.05
C LEU A 77 -15.32 2.69 -2.00
N GLY A 78 -16.45 3.30 -1.71
CA GLY A 78 -17.72 3.07 -2.41
C GLY A 78 -18.41 4.35 -2.87
N VAL A 79 -17.68 5.45 -3.01
CA VAL A 79 -18.13 6.72 -3.55
C VAL A 79 -17.33 6.98 -4.81
N GLN A 80 -17.99 7.21 -5.94
CA GLN A 80 -17.36 7.31 -7.25
C GLN A 80 -16.29 8.41 -7.32
N HIS A 81 -16.55 9.56 -6.72
CA HIS A 81 -15.63 10.67 -6.66
C HIS A 81 -15.40 11.08 -5.20
N LEU A 82 -14.14 11.09 -4.76
CA LEU A 82 -13.75 11.52 -3.43
C LEU A 82 -12.70 12.62 -3.55
N SER A 83 -12.93 13.72 -2.89
CA SER A 83 -11.96 14.81 -2.78
C SER A 83 -11.88 15.32 -1.34
N GLY A 84 -10.75 15.86 -0.98
CA GLY A 84 -10.55 16.36 0.37
C GLY A 84 -9.11 16.67 0.71
N LYS A 85 -8.86 16.73 2.00
CA LYS A 85 -7.51 16.90 2.55
C LYS A 85 -7.16 15.72 3.43
N SER A 86 -6.12 15.00 3.06
CA SER A 86 -5.50 13.98 3.90
C SER A 86 -4.49 14.62 4.84
N VAL A 87 -4.44 14.13 6.07
CA VAL A 87 -3.57 14.64 7.12
C VAL A 87 -2.99 13.46 7.87
N ASP A 88 -1.67 13.47 8.10
CA ASP A 88 -1.04 12.55 9.02
C ASP A 88 -1.46 12.94 10.45
N PRO A 89 -2.09 12.05 11.22
CA PRO A 89 -2.54 12.37 12.57
C PRO A 89 -1.40 12.56 13.57
N ILE A 90 -0.24 11.98 13.32
CA ILE A 90 0.95 12.10 14.20
C ILE A 90 1.73 13.35 13.84
N PHE A 91 1.90 13.63 12.56
CA PHE A 91 2.66 14.77 12.04
C PHE A 91 1.79 15.71 11.20
N PRO A 92 0.73 16.31 11.76
CA PRO A 92 -0.24 17.10 11.00
C PRO A 92 0.35 18.37 10.37
N ASN A 93 1.49 18.81 10.85
CA ASN A 93 2.22 19.95 10.26
C ASN A 93 3.08 19.55 9.07
N ILE A 94 3.47 18.29 9.02
CA ILE A 94 4.30 17.73 7.98
C ILE A 94 3.46 17.29 6.80
N PHE A 95 2.33 16.63 7.02
CA PHE A 95 1.51 16.12 5.94
C PHE A 95 0.10 16.72 5.95
N ARG A 96 -0.17 17.56 4.95
CA ARG A 96 -1.51 18.08 4.62
C ARG A 96 -1.65 18.09 3.12
N TYR A 97 -2.22 17.04 2.55
CA TYR A 97 -2.28 16.91 1.11
C TYR A 97 -3.72 16.92 0.60
N THR A 98 -3.99 17.76 -0.39
CA THR A 98 -5.28 17.77 -1.07
C THR A 98 -5.29 16.65 -2.10
N PHE A 99 -6.36 15.87 -2.13
CA PHE A 99 -6.54 14.77 -3.06
C PHE A 99 -7.85 14.87 -3.81
N GLU A 100 -7.88 14.26 -4.98
CA GLU A 100 -9.06 14.10 -5.82
C GLU A 100 -8.95 12.72 -6.50
N LEU A 101 -9.89 11.81 -6.19
CA LEU A 101 -9.85 10.42 -6.63
C LEU A 101 -11.12 10.04 -7.37
N GLU A 102 -10.94 9.39 -8.51
CA GLU A 102 -11.99 8.57 -9.12
C GLU A 102 -11.88 7.13 -8.59
N VAL A 103 -13.00 6.55 -8.16
CA VAL A 103 -13.07 5.21 -7.59
C VAL A 103 -13.77 4.28 -8.57
N ASP A 104 -13.17 3.14 -8.87
CA ASP A 104 -13.85 2.04 -9.60
C ASP A 104 -14.80 1.31 -8.64
N VAL A 105 -15.99 1.91 -8.44
CA VAL A 105 -17.01 1.39 -7.52
C VAL A 105 -17.50 0.00 -7.96
N GLU A 106 -17.58 -0.28 -9.27
CA GLU A 106 -18.00 -1.62 -9.78
C GLU A 106 -17.02 -2.70 -9.30
N LEU A 107 -15.72 -2.46 -9.42
CA LEU A 107 -14.71 -3.39 -8.94
C LEU A 107 -14.69 -3.47 -7.40
N ALA A 108 -14.81 -2.34 -6.71
CA ALA A 108 -14.87 -2.29 -5.25
C ALA A 108 -16.05 -3.12 -4.70
N GLU A 109 -17.24 -2.99 -5.30
CA GLU A 109 -18.42 -3.79 -4.94
C GLU A 109 -18.21 -5.28 -5.25
N ALA A 110 -17.58 -5.59 -6.38
CA ALA A 110 -17.24 -6.97 -6.72
C ALA A 110 -16.24 -7.57 -5.70
N CYS A 111 -15.22 -6.82 -5.27
CA CYS A 111 -14.29 -7.26 -4.23
C CYS A 111 -15.01 -7.49 -2.90
N CYS A 112 -15.85 -6.55 -2.48
CA CYS A 112 -16.67 -6.66 -1.28
C CYS A 112 -17.56 -7.92 -1.33
N ALA A 113 -18.26 -8.14 -2.43
CA ALA A 113 -19.12 -9.31 -2.60
C ALA A 113 -18.36 -10.65 -2.62
N GLU A 114 -17.19 -10.70 -3.28
CA GLU A 114 -16.36 -11.91 -3.32
C GLU A 114 -15.71 -12.20 -1.95
N GLY A 115 -15.37 -11.18 -1.17
CA GLY A 115 -14.92 -11.34 0.21
C GLY A 115 -16.02 -11.92 1.10
N ALA A 116 -17.21 -11.34 1.06
CA ALA A 116 -18.37 -11.83 1.81
C ALA A 116 -18.72 -13.29 1.50
N LYS A 117 -18.64 -13.69 0.22
CA LYS A 117 -18.86 -15.10 -0.19
C LYS A 117 -17.85 -16.08 0.40
N ARG A 118 -16.68 -15.59 0.82
CA ARG A 118 -15.61 -16.39 1.43
C ARG A 118 -15.61 -16.31 2.97
N GLY A 119 -16.65 -15.70 3.55
CA GLY A 119 -16.82 -15.59 4.98
C GLY A 119 -16.12 -14.37 5.60
N LEU A 120 -15.52 -13.48 4.79
CA LEU A 120 -14.96 -12.24 5.33
C LEU A 120 -16.05 -11.23 5.65
N TYR A 121 -15.85 -10.48 6.71
CA TYR A 121 -16.68 -9.32 6.99
C TYR A 121 -16.22 -8.15 6.10
N THR A 122 -17.02 -7.81 5.13
CA THR A 122 -16.69 -6.75 4.15
C THR A 122 -17.79 -5.71 4.05
N LYS A 123 -17.43 -4.45 3.86
CA LYS A 123 -18.35 -3.31 3.76
C LYS A 123 -17.89 -2.33 2.70
N MET A 124 -18.85 -1.55 2.19
CA MET A 124 -18.59 -0.39 1.33
C MET A 124 -18.59 0.88 2.17
N MET A 125 -17.54 1.69 2.09
CA MET A 125 -17.47 3.03 2.67
C MET A 125 -18.14 4.03 1.72
N ARG A 126 -19.36 4.45 2.06
CA ARG A 126 -20.19 5.33 1.20
C ARG A 126 -20.34 6.76 1.74
N ASN A 127 -19.48 7.16 2.69
CA ASN A 127 -19.49 8.53 3.19
C ASN A 127 -18.80 9.45 2.16
N PRO A 128 -19.52 10.42 1.54
CA PRO A 128 -18.91 11.31 0.55
C PRO A 128 -17.88 12.27 1.15
N ASN A 129 -17.88 12.44 2.46
CA ASN A 129 -16.92 13.27 3.20
C ASN A 129 -15.82 12.42 3.86
N PHE A 130 -15.64 11.19 3.42
CA PHE A 130 -14.60 10.32 3.97
C PHE A 130 -13.21 10.89 3.66
N ARG A 131 -12.40 11.03 4.69
CA ARG A 131 -11.01 11.44 4.54
C ARG A 131 -10.16 10.20 4.30
N VAL A 132 -9.66 10.07 3.08
CA VAL A 132 -8.73 9.01 2.74
C VAL A 132 -7.43 9.23 3.51
N ASP A 133 -6.89 8.15 4.07
CA ASP A 133 -5.70 8.17 4.89
C ASP A 133 -4.44 8.62 4.12
N TYR A 134 -3.45 9.12 4.86
CA TYR A 134 -2.25 9.68 4.27
C TYR A 134 -1.37 8.63 3.57
N GLY A 135 -1.35 7.39 4.04
CA GLY A 135 -0.59 6.31 3.41
C GLY A 135 -1.11 6.01 2.01
N THR A 136 -2.43 5.88 1.86
CA THR A 136 -3.08 5.76 0.55
C THR A 136 -2.74 6.95 -0.34
N ILE A 137 -2.88 8.18 0.17
CA ILE A 137 -2.66 9.40 -0.63
C ILE A 137 -1.19 9.56 -1.03
N THR A 138 -0.25 9.35 -0.11
CA THR A 138 1.18 9.40 -0.42
C THR A 138 1.54 8.41 -1.51
N THR A 139 1.12 7.15 -1.36
CA THR A 139 1.39 6.09 -2.33
C THR A 139 0.83 6.43 -3.71
N LEU A 140 -0.43 6.83 -3.78
CA LEU A 140 -1.08 7.18 -5.06
C LEU A 140 -0.42 8.40 -5.70
N HIS A 141 -0.12 9.44 -4.92
CA HIS A 141 0.57 10.62 -5.42
C HIS A 141 1.97 10.28 -5.97
N MET A 142 2.73 9.49 -5.25
CA MET A 142 4.08 9.09 -5.68
C MET A 142 4.05 8.16 -6.90
N ILE A 143 3.04 7.31 -7.02
CA ILE A 143 2.92 6.35 -8.12
C ILE A 143 2.29 6.97 -9.38
N ARG A 144 1.27 7.82 -9.23
CA ARG A 144 0.53 8.44 -10.32
C ARG A 144 0.04 9.84 -9.94
N PRO A 145 0.94 10.85 -9.94
CA PRO A 145 0.62 12.22 -9.50
C PRO A 145 -0.46 12.91 -10.37
N GLN A 146 -0.75 12.37 -11.54
CA GLN A 146 -1.82 12.86 -12.43
C GLN A 146 -3.23 12.45 -11.95
N TRP A 147 -3.36 11.47 -11.07
CA TRP A 147 -4.64 10.95 -10.52
C TRP A 147 -5.65 10.51 -11.59
N ASP A 148 -5.18 10.12 -12.76
CA ASP A 148 -5.97 9.84 -13.96
C ASP A 148 -6.35 8.36 -14.12
N ILE A 149 -5.94 7.50 -13.19
CA ILE A 149 -6.30 6.08 -13.14
C ILE A 149 -7.25 5.88 -11.97
N PRO A 150 -8.46 5.31 -12.19
CA PRO A 150 -9.38 4.99 -11.11
C PRO A 150 -8.76 4.09 -10.05
N VAL A 151 -9.21 4.22 -8.80
CA VAL A 151 -8.67 3.47 -7.69
C VAL A 151 -9.71 2.56 -7.03
N VAL A 152 -9.24 1.48 -6.42
CA VAL A 152 -9.97 0.75 -5.38
C VAL A 152 -9.17 0.86 -4.09
N GLY A 153 -9.66 1.64 -3.14
CA GLY A 153 -9.06 1.73 -1.80
C GLY A 153 -9.63 0.66 -0.88
N LEU A 154 -8.75 0.03 -0.13
CA LEU A 154 -9.05 -1.07 0.77
C LEU A 154 -8.46 -0.79 2.15
N SER A 155 -9.29 -0.94 3.20
CA SER A 155 -8.86 -0.77 4.59
C SER A 155 -8.06 -1.95 5.12
N ALA A 156 -7.23 -1.67 6.12
CA ALA A 156 -6.73 -2.69 7.03
C ALA A 156 -7.80 -3.05 8.07
N ASN A 157 -7.91 -4.33 8.43
CA ASN A 157 -8.67 -4.78 9.58
C ASN A 157 -7.79 -4.64 10.84
N ASN A 158 -8.38 -4.27 11.97
CA ASN A 158 -7.69 -4.26 13.27
C ASN A 158 -7.44 -5.69 13.78
N SER A 159 -6.86 -6.51 12.94
CA SER A 159 -6.65 -7.94 13.17
C SER A 159 -5.79 -8.23 14.41
N PRO A 160 -4.73 -7.46 14.75
CA PRO A 160 -3.95 -7.73 15.97
C PRO A 160 -4.75 -7.65 17.26
N TYR A 161 -5.88 -6.96 17.24
CA TYR A 161 -6.76 -6.86 18.40
C TYR A 161 -7.69 -8.08 18.59
N TYR A 162 -8.10 -8.71 17.50
CA TYR A 162 -9.13 -9.76 17.50
C TYR A 162 -8.62 -11.13 17.08
N LEU A 163 -7.51 -11.18 16.33
CA LEU A 163 -6.99 -12.38 15.69
C LEU A 163 -5.56 -12.64 16.12
N SER A 164 -5.16 -13.90 16.16
CA SER A 164 -3.74 -14.25 16.17
C SER A 164 -3.08 -13.86 14.83
N THR A 165 -1.77 -13.74 14.81
CA THR A 165 -0.99 -13.49 13.58
C THR A 165 -1.36 -14.48 12.47
N GLN A 166 -1.48 -15.76 12.81
CA GLN A 166 -1.83 -16.80 11.84
C GLN A 166 -3.23 -16.61 11.25
N GLU A 167 -4.24 -16.31 12.07
CA GLU A 167 -5.61 -16.03 11.62
C GLU A 167 -5.66 -14.77 10.75
N GLY A 168 -4.92 -13.72 11.11
CA GLY A 168 -4.81 -12.50 10.31
C GLY A 168 -4.22 -12.76 8.93
N LEU A 169 -3.15 -13.57 8.84
CA LEU A 169 -2.54 -13.97 7.56
C LEU A 169 -3.48 -14.81 6.69
N GLU A 170 -4.24 -15.72 7.29
CA GLU A 170 -5.25 -16.53 6.57
C GLU A 170 -6.40 -15.67 6.05
N GLU A 171 -6.81 -14.66 6.82
CA GLU A 171 -7.81 -13.67 6.39
C GLU A 171 -7.29 -12.84 5.20
N MET A 172 -6.04 -12.37 5.25
CA MET A 172 -5.43 -11.63 4.17
C MET A 172 -5.23 -12.46 2.89
N ASP A 173 -4.85 -13.74 3.00
CA ASP A 173 -4.79 -14.66 1.87
C ASP A 173 -6.18 -14.84 1.23
N THR A 174 -7.22 -14.98 2.05
CA THR A 174 -8.61 -15.09 1.61
C THR A 174 -9.07 -13.82 0.90
N LEU A 175 -8.72 -12.65 1.43
CA LEU A 175 -8.99 -11.35 0.82
C LEU A 175 -8.29 -11.20 -0.53
N GLY A 176 -7.03 -11.59 -0.62
CA GLY A 176 -6.26 -11.60 -1.87
C GLY A 176 -6.92 -12.48 -2.95
N LYS A 177 -7.38 -13.68 -2.58
CA LYS A 177 -8.13 -14.58 -3.48
C LYS A 177 -9.47 -13.99 -3.91
N ALA A 178 -10.18 -13.32 -3.01
CA ALA A 178 -11.45 -12.64 -3.30
C ALA A 178 -11.24 -11.50 -4.29
N THR A 179 -10.25 -10.65 -4.04
CA THR A 179 -9.88 -9.52 -4.89
C THR A 179 -9.47 -9.97 -6.29
N ARG A 180 -8.60 -10.97 -6.40
CA ARG A 180 -8.23 -11.57 -7.68
C ARG A 180 -9.47 -12.03 -8.45
N LYS A 181 -10.40 -12.71 -7.78
CA LYS A 181 -11.62 -13.21 -8.43
C LYS A 181 -12.52 -12.07 -8.92
N ALA A 182 -12.62 -10.99 -8.16
CA ALA A 182 -13.37 -9.81 -8.58
C ALA A 182 -12.74 -9.15 -9.83
N ILE A 183 -11.43 -8.98 -9.85
CA ILE A 183 -10.68 -8.45 -11.01
C ILE A 183 -10.94 -9.32 -12.24
N GLU A 184 -10.82 -10.65 -12.11
CA GLU A 184 -11.09 -11.58 -13.21
C GLU A 184 -12.50 -11.44 -13.79
N LYS A 185 -13.51 -11.22 -12.93
CA LYS A 185 -14.93 -11.10 -13.32
C LYS A 185 -15.25 -9.76 -13.97
N THR A 186 -14.65 -8.68 -13.48
CA THR A 186 -14.92 -7.32 -13.99
C THR A 186 -14.14 -7.00 -15.26
N GLY A 187 -13.13 -7.81 -15.59
CA GLY A 187 -12.32 -7.63 -16.80
C GLY A 187 -11.25 -6.55 -16.69
N ARG A 188 -10.94 -6.06 -15.50
CA ARG A 188 -9.95 -5.00 -15.27
C ARG A 188 -8.52 -5.54 -15.37
N ARG A 189 -7.64 -4.69 -15.90
CA ARG A 189 -6.18 -4.83 -15.77
C ARG A 189 -5.76 -4.04 -14.53
N ALA A 190 -5.45 -4.75 -13.44
CA ALA A 190 -5.20 -4.12 -12.15
C ALA A 190 -3.72 -4.13 -11.77
N VAL A 191 -3.24 -3.03 -11.22
CA VAL A 191 -2.02 -2.96 -10.43
C VAL A 191 -2.40 -2.95 -8.96
N VAL A 192 -1.73 -3.78 -8.15
CA VAL A 192 -1.93 -3.84 -6.70
C VAL A 192 -0.79 -3.09 -6.01
N LEU A 193 -1.14 -2.19 -5.13
CA LEU A 193 -0.22 -1.38 -4.34
C LEU A 193 -0.38 -1.75 -2.86
N ALA A 194 0.65 -2.35 -2.27
CA ALA A 194 0.75 -2.51 -0.84
C ALA A 194 1.45 -1.26 -0.28
N SER A 195 0.65 -0.37 0.28
CA SER A 195 1.11 0.88 0.88
C SER A 195 1.59 0.61 2.31
N ASN A 196 2.73 -0.05 2.44
CA ASN A 196 3.35 -0.44 3.69
C ASN A 196 4.87 -0.49 3.54
N THR A 197 5.56 -0.70 4.66
CA THR A 197 7.00 -0.96 4.68
C THR A 197 7.29 -2.44 4.95
N LEU A 198 8.56 -2.81 5.05
CA LEU A 198 9.01 -4.11 5.53
C LEU A 198 9.15 -4.06 7.06
N CYS A 199 10.35 -3.97 7.63
CA CYS A 199 10.45 -3.69 9.05
C CYS A 199 10.01 -2.25 9.36
N HIS A 200 9.37 -2.05 10.53
CA HIS A 200 8.80 -0.77 10.95
C HIS A 200 9.54 -0.19 12.17
N TRP A 201 10.84 -0.40 12.22
CA TRP A 201 11.69 0.26 13.20
C TRP A 201 11.95 1.71 12.80
N HIS A 202 11.62 2.64 13.69
CA HIS A 202 11.92 4.06 13.53
C HIS A 202 13.08 4.45 14.43
N PHE A 203 13.87 5.41 13.97
CA PHE A 203 14.85 6.05 14.83
C PHE A 203 14.14 6.76 15.99
N HIS A 204 14.65 6.58 17.19
CA HIS A 204 14.17 7.31 18.38
C HIS A 204 14.67 8.75 18.39
N GLU A 205 15.83 8.97 17.79
CA GLU A 205 16.46 10.27 17.61
C GLU A 205 16.91 10.38 16.15
N GLU A 206 17.02 11.61 15.66
CA GLU A 206 17.55 11.81 14.30
C GLU A 206 19.00 11.32 14.23
N PRO A 207 19.35 10.38 13.31
CA PRO A 207 20.69 9.86 13.23
C PRO A 207 21.68 10.94 12.78
N ALA A 208 22.89 10.90 13.31
CA ALA A 208 23.98 11.70 12.79
C ALA A 208 24.24 11.38 11.31
N ILE A 209 24.74 12.36 10.55
CA ILE A 209 25.15 12.11 9.17
C ILE A 209 26.27 11.06 9.18
N PRO A 210 26.11 9.90 8.49
CA PRO A 210 27.17 8.93 8.41
C PRO A 210 28.35 9.46 7.58
N GLU A 211 29.55 9.05 7.92
CA GLU A 211 30.76 9.43 7.17
C GLU A 211 30.71 8.91 5.73
N ASP A 212 30.14 7.76 5.51
CA ASP A 212 29.97 7.15 4.19
C ASP A 212 28.48 6.99 3.87
N MET A 213 27.95 7.92 3.11
CA MET A 213 26.55 7.94 2.67
C MET A 213 26.22 6.88 1.62
N SER A 214 27.22 6.18 1.09
CA SER A 214 27.00 5.07 0.15
C SER A 214 26.66 3.76 0.83
N GLN A 215 26.82 3.68 2.14
CA GLN A 215 26.54 2.48 2.94
C GLN A 215 25.17 2.58 3.59
N GLU A 216 24.57 1.40 3.81
CA GLU A 216 23.32 1.27 4.56
C GLU A 216 23.56 1.52 6.05
N HIS A 217 22.68 2.29 6.66
CA HIS A 217 22.74 2.65 8.08
C HIS A 217 21.41 2.29 8.77
N PRO A 218 21.11 1.00 8.94
CA PRO A 218 19.85 0.56 9.52
C PRO A 218 19.76 0.87 11.01
N GLU A 219 18.57 1.28 11.48
CA GLU A 219 18.28 1.40 12.91
C GLU A 219 18.42 0.06 13.64
N SER A 220 17.99 -1.02 12.99
CA SER A 220 18.00 -2.37 13.52
C SER A 220 18.70 -3.32 12.55
N LEU A 221 19.85 -3.88 12.94
CA LEU A 221 20.54 -4.86 12.13
C LEU A 221 19.70 -6.14 11.90
N PRO A 222 18.99 -6.69 12.89
CA PRO A 222 18.06 -7.81 12.65
C PRO A 222 16.95 -7.44 11.67
N GLY A 223 16.33 -6.26 11.79
CA GLY A 223 15.33 -5.78 10.87
C GLY A 223 15.86 -5.69 9.44
N TYR A 224 17.03 -5.10 9.24
CA TYR A 224 17.69 -5.02 7.95
C TYR A 224 17.98 -6.41 7.33
N GLN A 225 18.46 -7.34 8.12
CA GLN A 225 18.72 -8.70 7.65
C GLN A 225 17.44 -9.41 7.21
N TRP A 226 16.35 -9.21 7.92
CA TRP A 226 15.02 -9.70 7.55
C TRP A 226 14.51 -9.06 6.26
N ASP A 227 14.60 -7.75 6.14
CA ASP A 227 14.19 -7.02 4.94
C ASP A 227 14.93 -7.53 3.71
N MET A 228 16.25 -7.66 3.80
CA MET A 228 17.06 -8.18 2.70
C MET A 228 16.70 -9.64 2.34
N ARG A 229 16.37 -10.46 3.33
CA ARG A 229 15.90 -11.83 3.11
C ARG A 229 14.56 -11.86 2.36
N ILE A 230 13.60 -11.04 2.77
CA ILE A 230 12.29 -10.95 2.10
C ILE A 230 12.46 -10.43 0.67
N ILE A 231 13.24 -9.38 0.47
CA ILE A 231 13.54 -8.81 -0.85
C ILE A 231 14.16 -9.88 -1.77
N GLU A 232 15.11 -10.64 -1.28
CA GLU A 232 15.77 -11.68 -2.10
C GLU A 232 14.80 -12.80 -2.48
N LEU A 233 13.93 -13.24 -1.58
CA LEU A 233 12.90 -14.21 -1.88
C LEU A 233 11.92 -13.71 -2.93
N LEU A 234 11.52 -12.44 -2.85
CA LEU A 234 10.67 -11.80 -3.85
C LEU A 234 11.36 -11.72 -5.22
N ARG A 235 12.64 -11.33 -5.27
CA ARG A 235 13.44 -11.32 -6.51
C ARG A 235 13.53 -12.69 -7.16
N GLN A 236 13.58 -13.76 -6.36
CA GLN A 236 13.59 -15.15 -6.83
C GLN A 236 12.20 -15.69 -7.18
N GLY A 237 11.13 -14.90 -7.01
CA GLY A 237 9.75 -15.35 -7.21
C GLY A 237 9.26 -16.38 -6.18
N LYS A 238 9.95 -16.51 -5.03
CA LYS A 238 9.64 -17.45 -3.96
C LYS A 238 8.55 -16.93 -3.01
N THR A 239 7.44 -16.49 -3.56
CA THR A 239 6.33 -15.88 -2.78
C THR A 239 5.76 -16.81 -1.71
N LYS A 240 5.74 -18.13 -1.94
CA LYS A 240 5.30 -19.10 -0.93
C LYS A 240 6.25 -19.16 0.29
N ASP A 241 7.55 -18.97 0.07
CA ASP A 241 8.53 -18.93 1.15
C ASP A 241 8.40 -17.62 1.94
N VAL A 242 8.11 -16.50 1.26
CA VAL A 242 7.76 -15.25 1.93
C VAL A 242 6.55 -15.46 2.86
N PHE A 243 5.44 -15.99 2.35
CA PHE A 243 4.25 -16.27 3.16
C PHE A 243 4.54 -17.12 4.39
N ARG A 244 5.35 -18.16 4.24
CA ARG A 244 5.74 -19.06 5.35
C ARG A 244 6.54 -18.34 6.43
N LEU A 245 7.31 -17.32 6.06
CA LEU A 245 8.20 -16.58 6.95
C LEU A 245 7.53 -15.37 7.59
N LEU A 246 6.36 -14.92 7.10
CA LEU A 246 5.69 -13.72 7.63
C LEU A 246 5.48 -13.74 9.15
N PRO A 247 5.02 -14.83 9.80
CA PRO A 247 4.88 -14.84 11.26
C PRO A 247 6.17 -14.49 11.98
N GLN A 248 7.27 -15.14 11.57
CA GLN A 248 8.58 -14.90 12.15
C GLN A 248 9.13 -13.50 11.83
N PHE A 249 8.88 -13.01 10.62
CA PHE A 249 9.27 -11.68 10.21
C PHE A 249 8.55 -10.58 11.02
N ILE A 250 7.25 -10.76 11.28
CA ILE A 250 6.47 -9.85 12.12
C ILE A 250 7.03 -9.82 13.54
N ASP A 251 7.28 -10.99 14.12
CA ASP A 251 7.73 -11.12 15.51
C ASP A 251 9.16 -10.63 15.73
N GLU A 252 10.08 -10.90 14.79
CA GLU A 252 11.52 -10.63 14.96
C GLU A 252 11.96 -9.27 14.38
N ALA A 253 11.26 -8.77 13.37
CA ALA A 253 11.63 -7.53 12.67
C ALA A 253 10.62 -6.42 12.84
N PHE A 254 9.60 -6.60 13.65
CA PHE A 254 8.54 -5.60 13.80
C PHE A 254 7.97 -5.17 12.42
N ALA A 255 7.68 -6.15 11.58
CA ALA A 255 7.17 -5.90 10.23
C ALA A 255 5.73 -5.38 10.25
N GLU A 256 5.41 -4.53 9.30
CA GLU A 256 4.09 -3.92 9.12
C GLU A 256 3.19 -4.77 8.19
#